data_141d0b847aac4e77d73fecdf452489a3
#
_entry.id   141d0b847aac4e77d73fecdf452489a3
#
_cell.length_a   1.000
_cell.length_b   1.000
_cell.length_c   1.000
_cell.angle_alpha   90.00
_cell.angle_beta   90.00
_cell.angle_gamma   90.00
#
_symmetry.space_group_name_H-M   'P 1'
#
loop_
_entity.id
_entity.type
_entity.pdbx_description
1 polymer ?
#
loop_
_entity_poly.entity_id
_entity_poly.type
_entity_poly.pdbx_seq_one_letter_code
_entity_poly.pdbx_strand_id
1 'polypeptide(L)'
;MRRSRLALCLVVICAACAGNRKPLVPADQLWTQGNEAMNDEAYDLAVERYKKLLDSYPFDPNAEEAELKIAQAYFNLQHYPEAIASLGDFERMHPTSDNLPEIEYRRGMAYLAQHRSSDRDQQNVKNALESFRNIVERYPGTPWASRAELRVRECREELASHDADIAAFYLHRGSLRAAESRLRGLLTDYPETDATARSLDSFARMYAARDEPEEANLALATLVKYHPENPLGIDAAQKLGSLDPSPGQDPLPMLVARIDEMRTQADREKIPKTISAYSDRPGMPGGPRY
;
A
#
# COMPACT_ATOMS: atom_id res chain seq x y z
N MET A 1 59.71 51.61 -20.54
CA MET A 1 58.24 51.96 -20.53
C MET A 1 57.29 50.80 -20.96
N ARG A 2 57.75 49.66 -21.46
CA ARG A 2 56.87 48.53 -21.89
C ARG A 2 56.45 47.57 -20.74
N ARG A 3 57.28 47.46 -19.66
CA ARG A 3 57.01 46.55 -18.50
C ARG A 3 55.93 47.06 -17.55
N SER A 4 55.73 48.36 -17.41
CA SER A 4 54.70 48.94 -16.52
C SER A 4 53.26 48.79 -17.07
N ARG A 5 53.08 48.69 -18.39
CA ARG A 5 51.76 48.51 -19.00
C ARG A 5 51.23 47.08 -18.89
N LEU A 6 52.14 46.08 -18.85
CA LEU A 6 51.78 44.68 -18.63
C LEU A 6 51.31 44.40 -17.19
N ALA A 7 51.94 45.04 -16.18
CA ALA A 7 51.56 44.91 -14.81
C ALA A 7 50.16 45.53 -14.49
N LEU A 8 49.82 46.64 -15.15
CA LEU A 8 48.53 47.28 -15.01
C LEU A 8 47.38 46.48 -15.61
N CYS A 9 47.58 45.77 -16.74
CA CYS A 9 46.60 44.87 -17.34
C CYS A 9 46.31 43.62 -16.47
N LEU A 10 47.34 43.10 -15.78
CA LEU A 10 47.16 41.92 -14.92
C LEU A 10 46.32 42.23 -13.65
N VAL A 11 46.45 43.44 -13.08
CA VAL A 11 45.67 43.90 -11.92
C VAL A 11 44.21 44.10 -12.31
N VAL A 12 43.89 44.60 -13.49
CA VAL A 12 42.51 44.81 -13.95
C VAL A 12 41.80 43.48 -14.23
N ILE A 13 42.49 42.43 -14.69
CA ILE A 13 41.91 41.11 -14.95
C ILE A 13 41.54 40.39 -13.64
N CYS A 14 42.35 40.57 -12.55
CA CYS A 14 42.02 40.01 -11.26
C CYS A 14 40.80 40.69 -10.57
N ALA A 15 40.57 41.97 -10.84
CA ALA A 15 39.39 42.68 -10.32
C ALA A 15 38.08 42.31 -10.99
N ALA A 16 38.11 41.83 -12.23
CA ALA A 16 36.90 41.40 -12.97
C ALA A 16 36.34 40.06 -12.51
N CYS A 17 37.10 39.25 -11.74
CA CYS A 17 36.62 37.99 -11.15
C CYS A 17 35.95 38.16 -9.78
N ALA A 18 35.88 39.36 -9.20
CA ALA A 18 35.06 39.67 -8.04
C ALA A 18 33.60 39.78 -8.48
N GLY A 19 33.01 38.64 -8.90
CA GLY A 19 31.61 38.53 -9.24
C GLY A 19 30.76 39.08 -8.11
N ASN A 20 29.82 39.93 -8.46
CA ASN A 20 28.84 40.57 -7.59
C ASN A 20 28.00 39.46 -6.88
N ARG A 21 28.59 38.82 -5.81
CA ARG A 21 27.86 37.87 -4.99
C ARG A 21 26.75 38.64 -4.28
N LYS A 22 25.54 38.41 -4.70
CA LYS A 22 24.38 38.92 -3.94
C LYS A 22 24.57 38.53 -2.48
N PRO A 23 24.36 39.46 -1.52
CA PRO A 23 24.50 39.16 -0.09
C PRO A 23 23.57 37.95 0.23
N LEU A 24 24.11 37.00 0.99
CA LEU A 24 23.34 35.83 1.42
C LEU A 24 22.19 36.34 2.30
N VAL A 25 20.96 35.89 2.01
CA VAL A 25 19.82 36.17 2.88
C VAL A 25 20.03 35.40 4.20
N PRO A 26 19.90 36.04 5.37
CA PRO A 26 20.10 35.36 6.65
C PRO A 26 19.17 34.16 6.86
N ALA A 27 19.62 33.16 7.63
CA ALA A 27 18.86 31.92 7.85
C ALA A 27 17.49 32.18 8.51
N ASP A 28 17.46 33.03 9.55
CA ASP A 28 16.26 33.44 10.25
C ASP A 28 15.23 34.13 9.33
N GLN A 29 15.73 34.92 8.39
CA GLN A 29 14.86 35.56 7.40
C GLN A 29 14.30 34.55 6.40
N LEU A 30 15.10 33.58 5.93
CA LEU A 30 14.61 32.51 5.03
C LEU A 30 13.59 31.63 5.73
N TRP A 31 13.82 31.29 6.98
CA TRP A 31 12.91 30.54 7.82
C TRP A 31 11.57 31.27 7.98
N THR A 32 11.62 32.55 8.36
CA THR A 32 10.42 33.38 8.53
C THR A 32 9.63 33.51 7.23
N GLN A 33 10.31 33.80 6.11
CA GLN A 33 9.67 33.90 4.79
C GLN A 33 9.03 32.56 4.36
N GLY A 34 9.68 31.42 4.67
CA GLY A 34 9.12 30.11 4.43
C GLY A 34 7.83 29.85 5.20
N ASN A 35 7.82 30.19 6.50
CA ASN A 35 6.65 30.05 7.35
C ASN A 35 5.50 30.99 6.95
N GLU A 36 5.78 32.24 6.59
CA GLU A 36 4.80 33.18 6.04
C GLU A 36 4.18 32.63 4.76
N ALA A 37 5.01 32.12 3.84
CA ALA A 37 4.52 31.51 2.60
C ALA A 37 3.66 30.26 2.85
N MET A 38 4.00 29.43 3.85
CA MET A 38 3.15 28.31 4.27
C MET A 38 1.79 28.77 4.79
N ASN A 39 1.75 29.83 5.60
CA ASN A 39 0.52 30.37 6.16
C ASN A 39 -0.37 31.03 5.09
N ASP A 40 0.25 31.65 4.09
CA ASP A 40 -0.43 32.27 2.95
C ASP A 40 -0.80 31.27 1.84
N GLU A 41 -0.60 29.95 2.09
CA GLU A 41 -0.81 28.87 1.13
C GLU A 41 0.02 29.00 -0.16
N ALA A 42 1.05 29.82 -0.15
CA ALA A 42 2.00 30.02 -1.24
C ALA A 42 3.08 28.93 -1.21
N TYR A 43 2.66 27.67 -1.33
CA TYR A 43 3.49 26.49 -1.08
C TYR A 43 4.74 26.39 -1.98
N ASP A 44 4.64 26.80 -3.25
CA ASP A 44 5.82 26.85 -4.14
C ASP A 44 6.90 27.80 -3.61
N LEU A 45 6.47 28.97 -3.10
CA LEU A 45 7.37 29.94 -2.49
C LEU A 45 7.97 29.40 -1.18
N ALA A 46 7.16 28.72 -0.37
CA ALA A 46 7.63 28.06 0.84
C ALA A 46 8.74 27.05 0.53
N VAL A 47 8.54 26.17 -0.45
CA VAL A 47 9.54 25.21 -0.92
C VAL A 47 10.82 25.92 -1.36
N GLU A 48 10.71 27.01 -2.13
CA GLU A 48 11.87 27.81 -2.57
C GLU A 48 12.66 28.35 -1.36
N ARG A 49 11.99 28.92 -0.38
CA ARG A 49 12.64 29.54 0.80
C ARG A 49 13.30 28.49 1.68
N TYR A 50 12.63 27.38 1.96
CA TYR A 50 13.22 26.31 2.77
C TYR A 50 14.39 25.62 2.05
N LYS A 51 14.31 25.33 0.75
CA LYS A 51 15.43 24.81 -0.03
C LYS A 51 16.62 25.74 0.02
N LYS A 52 16.39 27.04 -0.13
CA LYS A 52 17.46 28.03 -0.05
C LYS A 52 18.07 28.11 1.36
N LEU A 53 17.26 27.90 2.42
CA LEU A 53 17.76 27.77 3.79
C LEU A 53 18.73 26.57 3.88
N LEU A 54 18.28 25.38 3.46
CA LEU A 54 19.06 24.15 3.52
C LEU A 54 20.34 24.21 2.67
N ASP A 55 20.28 24.79 1.49
CA ASP A 55 21.43 24.95 0.59
C ASP A 55 22.49 25.91 1.16
N SER A 56 22.04 26.97 1.84
CA SER A 56 22.93 28.02 2.36
C SER A 56 23.39 27.75 3.80
N TYR A 57 22.58 27.06 4.58
CA TYR A 57 22.77 26.85 6.02
C TYR A 57 22.38 25.41 6.41
N PRO A 58 23.10 24.39 5.93
CA PRO A 58 22.73 22.98 6.15
C PRO A 58 22.77 22.53 7.62
N PHE A 59 23.41 23.30 8.49
CA PHE A 59 23.50 23.03 9.93
C PHE A 59 22.68 24.01 10.78
N ASP A 60 21.72 24.71 10.17
CA ASP A 60 20.81 25.57 10.92
C ASP A 60 19.92 24.73 11.86
N PRO A 61 19.63 25.23 13.09
CA PRO A 61 18.76 24.52 14.03
C PRO A 61 17.37 24.17 13.44
N ASN A 62 16.89 24.93 12.47
CA ASN A 62 15.61 24.70 11.81
C ASN A 62 15.73 23.81 10.55
N ALA A 63 16.92 23.29 10.22
CA ALA A 63 17.12 22.53 8.97
C ALA A 63 16.21 21.29 8.91
N GLU A 64 16.18 20.49 9.97
CA GLU A 64 15.32 19.30 10.04
C GLU A 64 13.84 19.66 9.89
N GLU A 65 13.37 20.72 10.55
CA GLU A 65 11.97 21.16 10.41
C GLU A 65 11.70 21.73 9.01
N ALA A 66 12.66 22.41 8.38
CA ALA A 66 12.52 22.91 7.02
C ALA A 66 12.32 21.78 6.00
N GLU A 67 13.02 20.65 6.15
CA GLU A 67 12.83 19.46 5.33
C GLU A 67 11.40 18.90 5.46
N LEU A 68 10.86 18.83 6.68
CA LEU A 68 9.46 18.42 6.91
C LEU A 68 8.46 19.39 6.30
N LYS A 69 8.71 20.69 6.40
CA LYS A 69 7.88 21.73 5.80
C LYS A 69 7.86 21.66 4.28
N ILE A 70 8.99 21.30 3.64
CA ILE A 70 9.07 21.06 2.19
C ILE A 70 8.16 19.90 1.81
N ALA A 71 8.23 18.78 2.51
CA ALA A 71 7.37 17.62 2.23
C ALA A 71 5.88 17.98 2.43
N GLN A 72 5.55 18.75 3.47
CA GLN A 72 4.19 19.24 3.71
C GLN A 72 3.71 20.17 2.59
N ALA A 73 4.57 21.08 2.13
CA ALA A 73 4.24 22.00 1.03
C ALA A 73 3.97 21.22 -0.27
N TYR A 74 4.80 20.24 -0.60
CA TYR A 74 4.54 19.36 -1.75
C TYR A 74 3.23 18.59 -1.62
N PHE A 75 2.91 18.08 -0.43
CA PHE A 75 1.63 17.41 -0.20
C PHE A 75 0.44 18.33 -0.46
N ASN A 76 0.50 19.57 0.02
CA ASN A 76 -0.55 20.57 -0.17
C ASN A 76 -0.70 21.00 -1.64
N LEU A 77 0.41 21.04 -2.38
CA LEU A 77 0.42 21.24 -3.84
C LEU A 77 -0.13 20.04 -4.62
N GLN A 78 -0.45 18.92 -3.94
CA GLN A 78 -0.79 17.64 -4.56
C GLN A 78 0.35 17.04 -5.41
N HIS A 79 1.58 17.48 -5.17
CA HIS A 79 2.79 16.92 -5.74
C HIS A 79 3.25 15.73 -4.89
N TYR A 80 2.39 14.69 -4.85
CA TYR A 80 2.58 13.52 -3.97
C TYR A 80 3.89 12.76 -4.21
N PRO A 81 4.35 12.54 -5.47
CA PRO A 81 5.65 11.91 -5.71
C PRO A 81 6.82 12.66 -5.07
N GLU A 82 6.83 14.00 -5.14
CA GLU A 82 7.86 14.84 -4.55
C GLU A 82 7.76 14.84 -3.02
N ALA A 83 6.54 14.84 -2.47
CA ALA A 83 6.33 14.70 -1.03
C ALA A 83 6.88 13.36 -0.52
N ILE A 84 6.57 12.25 -1.18
CA ILE A 84 7.05 10.90 -0.84
C ILE A 84 8.58 10.84 -0.91
N ALA A 85 9.18 11.40 -1.97
CA ALA A 85 10.62 11.45 -2.12
C ALA A 85 11.29 12.25 -0.99
N SER A 86 10.75 13.44 -0.66
CA SER A 86 11.28 14.29 0.42
C SER A 86 11.20 13.61 1.79
N LEU A 87 10.10 12.88 2.08
CA LEU A 87 9.94 12.11 3.33
C LEU A 87 10.92 10.93 3.39
N GLY A 88 11.18 10.25 2.27
CA GLY A 88 12.17 9.19 2.18
C GLY A 88 13.62 9.70 2.34
N ASP A 89 13.91 10.88 1.80
CA ASP A 89 15.21 11.54 1.99
C ASP A 89 15.42 11.92 3.45
N PHE A 90 14.40 12.44 4.11
CA PHE A 90 14.45 12.75 5.54
C PHE A 90 14.76 11.49 6.39
N GLU A 91 14.05 10.39 6.19
CA GLU A 91 14.27 9.14 6.92
C GLU A 91 15.75 8.67 6.77
N ARG A 92 16.29 8.79 5.56
CA ARG A 92 17.68 8.38 5.28
C ARG A 92 18.70 9.28 5.94
N MET A 93 18.44 10.60 6.02
CA MET A 93 19.37 11.57 6.61
C MET A 93 19.27 11.64 8.13
N HIS A 94 18.09 11.38 8.70
CA HIS A 94 17.78 11.47 10.12
C HIS A 94 17.26 10.14 10.72
N PRO A 95 18.02 9.03 10.65
CA PRO A 95 17.54 7.70 11.03
C PRO A 95 17.24 7.53 12.53
N THR A 96 17.59 8.51 13.35
CA THR A 96 17.34 8.53 14.80
C THR A 96 16.40 9.65 15.25
N SER A 97 15.76 10.34 14.30
CA SER A 97 14.84 11.44 14.63
C SER A 97 13.57 10.91 15.33
N ASP A 98 13.11 11.63 16.34
CA ASP A 98 11.84 11.36 17.03
C ASP A 98 10.62 11.60 16.13
N ASN A 99 10.82 12.28 14.98
CA ASN A 99 9.78 12.57 14.00
C ASN A 99 9.50 11.40 13.04
N LEU A 100 10.30 10.34 13.05
CA LEU A 100 10.14 9.21 12.10
C LEU A 100 8.74 8.59 12.07
N PRO A 101 8.01 8.41 13.19
CA PRO A 101 6.64 7.89 13.14
C PRO A 101 5.67 8.82 12.39
N GLU A 102 5.85 10.14 12.55
CA GLU A 102 5.06 11.14 11.82
C GLU A 102 5.36 11.12 10.33
N ILE A 103 6.62 11.03 9.97
CA ILE A 103 7.10 11.00 8.58
C ILE A 103 6.54 9.80 7.84
N GLU A 104 6.64 8.64 8.46
CA GLU A 104 6.09 7.41 7.91
C GLU A 104 4.56 7.51 7.73
N TYR A 105 3.86 8.12 8.71
CA TYR A 105 2.43 8.37 8.61
C TYR A 105 2.09 9.30 7.43
N ARG A 106 2.83 10.41 7.30
CA ARG A 106 2.65 11.37 6.18
C ARG A 106 2.93 10.71 4.83
N ARG A 107 3.95 9.83 4.76
CA ARG A 107 4.25 9.06 3.55
C ARG A 107 3.09 8.14 3.16
N GLY A 108 2.54 7.39 4.11
CA GLY A 108 1.34 6.59 3.90
C GLY A 108 0.15 7.40 3.41
N MET A 109 -0.09 8.59 4.01
CA MET A 109 -1.14 9.50 3.57
C MET A 109 -0.91 10.04 2.16
N ALA A 110 0.35 10.31 1.77
CA ALA A 110 0.67 10.76 0.41
C ALA A 110 0.43 9.66 -0.63
N TYR A 111 0.72 8.40 -0.31
CA TYR A 111 0.34 7.26 -1.16
C TYR A 111 -1.18 7.15 -1.33
N LEU A 112 -1.96 7.26 -0.25
CA LEU A 112 -3.43 7.24 -0.34
C LEU A 112 -3.97 8.41 -1.15
N ALA A 113 -3.42 9.61 -0.98
CA ALA A 113 -3.85 10.79 -1.73
C ALA A 113 -3.52 10.68 -3.24
N GLN A 114 -2.48 9.92 -3.59
CA GLN A 114 -2.13 9.62 -4.98
C GLN A 114 -3.06 8.57 -5.60
N HIS A 115 -3.73 7.76 -4.77
CA HIS A 115 -4.70 6.77 -5.23
C HIS A 115 -5.96 7.45 -5.73
N ARG A 116 -6.28 7.36 -7.02
CA ARG A 116 -7.39 8.08 -7.66
C ARG A 116 -8.65 7.24 -7.88
N SER A 117 -8.55 5.92 -7.84
CA SER A 117 -9.67 5.02 -8.13
C SER A 117 -9.33 3.60 -7.72
N SER A 118 -10.27 2.93 -7.06
CA SER A 118 -10.18 1.51 -6.66
C SER A 118 -10.02 0.54 -7.82
N ASP A 119 -10.32 0.97 -9.04
CA ASP A 119 -10.55 0.05 -10.16
C ASP A 119 -9.28 -0.41 -10.91
N ARG A 120 -8.13 0.24 -10.76
CA ARG A 120 -7.00 -0.03 -11.65
C ARG A 120 -5.68 -0.37 -10.98
N ASP A 121 -5.22 0.42 -10.02
CA ASP A 121 -3.89 0.24 -9.46
C ASP A 121 -3.93 0.30 -7.93
N GLN A 122 -3.83 -0.86 -7.30
CA GLN A 122 -3.79 -1.00 -5.86
C GLN A 122 -2.39 -0.76 -5.26
N GLN A 123 -1.38 -0.46 -6.08
CA GLN A 123 -0.01 -0.34 -5.61
C GLN A 123 0.15 0.77 -4.57
N ASN A 124 -0.51 1.91 -4.78
CA ASN A 124 -0.46 3.02 -3.81
C ASN A 124 -1.12 2.64 -2.48
N VAL A 125 -2.24 1.91 -2.49
CA VAL A 125 -2.87 1.41 -1.26
C VAL A 125 -1.98 0.41 -0.54
N LYS A 126 -1.28 -0.47 -1.27
CA LYS A 126 -0.30 -1.42 -0.71
C LYS A 126 0.89 -0.70 -0.08
N ASN A 127 1.44 0.31 -0.75
CA ASN A 127 2.54 1.12 -0.23
C ASN A 127 2.11 1.90 1.03
N ALA A 128 0.88 2.42 1.05
CA ALA A 128 0.32 3.08 2.23
C ALA A 128 0.14 2.09 3.39
N LEU A 129 -0.40 0.91 3.11
CA LEU A 129 -0.55 -0.17 4.10
C LEU A 129 0.79 -0.56 4.72
N GLU A 130 1.84 -0.69 3.90
CA GLU A 130 3.19 -0.98 4.38
C GLU A 130 3.71 0.13 5.30
N SER A 131 3.58 1.42 4.89
CA SER A 131 3.97 2.56 5.72
C SER A 131 3.24 2.55 7.07
N PHE A 132 1.93 2.33 7.10
CA PHE A 132 1.17 2.31 8.36
C PHE A 132 1.51 1.10 9.24
N ARG A 133 1.74 -0.08 8.66
CA ARG A 133 2.22 -1.27 9.40
C ARG A 133 3.57 -1.03 10.04
N ASN A 134 4.52 -0.43 9.33
CA ASN A 134 5.83 -0.09 9.86
C ASN A 134 5.73 0.78 11.13
N ILE A 135 4.75 1.71 11.17
CA ILE A 135 4.55 2.54 12.36
C ILE A 135 4.06 1.69 13.54
N VAL A 136 3.08 0.84 13.32
CA VAL A 136 2.50 -0.02 14.37
C VAL A 136 3.56 -0.97 14.95
N GLU A 137 4.41 -1.53 14.08
CA GLU A 137 5.43 -2.51 14.45
C GLU A 137 6.67 -1.87 15.10
N ARG A 138 7.16 -0.75 14.55
CA ARG A 138 8.42 -0.13 15.00
C ARG A 138 8.24 0.89 16.11
N TYR A 139 7.06 1.51 16.22
CA TYR A 139 6.80 2.61 17.17
C TYR A 139 5.54 2.38 18.02
N PRO A 140 5.38 1.19 18.64
CA PRO A 140 4.18 0.86 19.44
C PRO A 140 4.02 1.84 20.59
N GLY A 141 2.76 2.15 20.92
CA GLY A 141 2.42 3.06 22.03
C GLY A 141 2.54 4.54 21.72
N THR A 142 2.96 4.92 20.51
CA THR A 142 2.94 6.31 20.06
C THR A 142 1.53 6.73 19.59
N PRO A 143 1.19 8.03 19.66
CA PRO A 143 -0.06 8.52 19.05
C PRO A 143 -0.19 8.22 17.56
N TRP A 144 0.94 8.09 16.87
CA TRP A 144 1.00 7.75 15.46
C TRP A 144 0.66 6.28 15.21
N ALA A 145 1.06 5.35 16.10
CA ALA A 145 0.69 3.95 16.03
C ALA A 145 -0.84 3.76 16.09
N SER A 146 -1.50 4.39 17.05
CA SER A 146 -2.97 4.30 17.17
C SER A 146 -3.71 4.85 15.94
N ARG A 147 -3.19 5.93 15.35
CA ARG A 147 -3.73 6.47 14.08
C ARG A 147 -3.45 5.53 12.91
N ALA A 148 -2.26 4.93 12.87
CA ALA A 148 -1.85 4.01 11.82
C ALA A 148 -2.67 2.73 11.83
N GLU A 149 -3.03 2.18 13.01
CA GLU A 149 -3.92 1.01 13.12
C GLU A 149 -5.26 1.21 12.43
N LEU A 150 -5.85 2.39 12.56
CA LEU A 150 -7.08 2.73 11.83
C LEU A 150 -6.85 2.71 10.33
N ARG A 151 -5.76 3.33 9.86
CA ARG A 151 -5.41 3.37 8.44
C ARG A 151 -5.07 2.00 7.87
N VAL A 152 -4.44 1.12 8.67
CA VAL A 152 -4.21 -0.28 8.30
C VAL A 152 -5.53 -0.97 7.99
N ARG A 153 -6.55 -0.82 8.86
CA ARG A 153 -7.87 -1.41 8.63
C ARG A 153 -8.53 -0.86 7.36
N GLU A 154 -8.49 0.46 7.16
CA GLU A 154 -9.05 1.11 5.97
C GLU A 154 -8.36 0.62 4.66
N CYS A 155 -7.03 0.55 4.63
CA CYS A 155 -6.30 0.04 3.49
C CYS A 155 -6.62 -1.43 3.21
N ARG A 156 -6.75 -2.26 4.24
CA ARG A 156 -7.10 -3.68 4.10
C ARG A 156 -8.51 -3.85 3.56
N GLU A 157 -9.49 -3.06 4.04
CA GLU A 157 -10.85 -3.07 3.51
C GLU A 157 -10.89 -2.62 2.03
N GLU A 158 -10.12 -1.61 1.65
CA GLU A 158 -10.04 -1.14 0.25
C GLU A 158 -9.48 -2.23 -0.67
N LEU A 159 -8.35 -2.87 -0.27
CA LEU A 159 -7.75 -3.97 -1.03
C LEU A 159 -8.68 -5.17 -1.12
N ALA A 160 -9.36 -5.53 -0.03
CA ALA A 160 -10.34 -6.61 -0.01
C ALA A 160 -11.56 -6.29 -0.88
N SER A 161 -12.07 -5.05 -0.84
CA SER A 161 -13.20 -4.62 -1.67
C SER A 161 -12.91 -4.79 -3.16
N HIS A 162 -11.72 -4.42 -3.60
CA HIS A 162 -11.30 -4.63 -4.99
C HIS A 162 -11.34 -6.12 -5.39
N ASP A 163 -10.78 -7.02 -4.57
CA ASP A 163 -10.81 -8.45 -4.86
C ASP A 163 -12.23 -9.04 -4.76
N ALA A 164 -13.06 -8.54 -3.83
CA ALA A 164 -14.47 -8.92 -3.70
C ALA A 164 -15.30 -8.55 -4.94
N ASP A 165 -15.08 -7.35 -5.49
CA ASP A 165 -15.74 -6.89 -6.72
C ASP A 165 -15.36 -7.77 -7.92
N ILE A 166 -14.10 -8.17 -8.02
CA ILE A 166 -13.63 -9.11 -9.05
C ILE A 166 -14.27 -10.50 -8.84
N ALA A 167 -14.37 -10.97 -7.59
CA ALA A 167 -15.04 -12.24 -7.27
C ALA A 167 -16.51 -12.21 -7.70
N ALA A 168 -17.24 -11.15 -7.34
CA ALA A 168 -18.63 -10.93 -7.71
C ALA A 168 -18.82 -10.88 -9.25
N PHE A 169 -17.93 -10.19 -9.95
CA PHE A 169 -17.92 -10.15 -11.42
C PHE A 169 -17.81 -11.56 -12.02
N TYR A 170 -16.89 -12.40 -11.52
CA TYR A 170 -16.75 -13.78 -12.00
C TYR A 170 -17.94 -14.66 -11.62
N LEU A 171 -18.56 -14.49 -10.44
CA LEU A 171 -19.79 -15.18 -10.06
C LEU A 171 -20.92 -14.86 -11.03
N HIS A 172 -21.14 -13.58 -11.34
CA HIS A 172 -22.13 -13.15 -12.32
C HIS A 172 -21.91 -13.74 -13.72
N ARG A 173 -20.66 -13.96 -14.09
CA ARG A 173 -20.29 -14.58 -15.38
C ARG A 173 -20.36 -16.11 -15.37
N GLY A 174 -20.67 -16.74 -14.24
CA GLY A 174 -20.62 -18.19 -14.07
C GLY A 174 -19.22 -18.80 -14.12
N SER A 175 -18.18 -17.95 -14.00
CA SER A 175 -16.77 -18.38 -13.99
C SER A 175 -16.36 -18.76 -12.57
N LEU A 176 -16.96 -19.82 -12.02
CA LEU A 176 -16.87 -20.21 -10.62
C LEU A 176 -15.41 -20.33 -10.11
N ARG A 177 -14.56 -21.03 -10.85
CA ARG A 177 -13.15 -21.20 -10.46
C ARG A 177 -12.38 -19.88 -10.33
N ALA A 178 -12.65 -18.91 -11.19
CA ALA A 178 -12.03 -17.60 -11.08
C ALA A 178 -12.56 -16.86 -9.87
N ALA A 179 -13.85 -16.97 -9.57
CA ALA A 179 -14.46 -16.39 -8.37
C ALA A 179 -13.91 -17.03 -7.09
N GLU A 180 -13.83 -18.37 -7.02
CA GLU A 180 -13.28 -19.12 -5.88
C GLU A 180 -11.80 -18.79 -5.64
N SER A 181 -11.02 -18.60 -6.69
CA SER A 181 -9.62 -18.15 -6.57
C SER A 181 -9.51 -16.78 -5.89
N ARG A 182 -10.45 -15.87 -6.14
CA ARG A 182 -10.52 -14.56 -5.47
C ARG A 182 -11.00 -14.70 -4.03
N LEU A 183 -12.06 -15.51 -3.79
CA LEU A 183 -12.49 -15.80 -2.42
C LEU A 183 -11.35 -16.37 -1.58
N ARG A 184 -10.59 -17.31 -2.12
CA ARG A 184 -9.42 -17.87 -1.44
C ARG A 184 -8.41 -16.79 -1.05
N GLY A 185 -8.11 -15.85 -1.95
CA GLY A 185 -7.25 -14.70 -1.67
C GLY A 185 -7.80 -13.85 -0.52
N LEU A 186 -9.09 -13.52 -0.55
CA LEU A 186 -9.77 -12.78 0.52
C LEU A 186 -9.66 -13.48 1.87
N LEU A 187 -9.92 -14.79 1.91
CA LEU A 187 -9.84 -15.59 3.14
C LEU A 187 -8.41 -15.67 3.71
N THR A 188 -7.40 -15.66 2.84
CA THR A 188 -5.99 -15.75 3.24
C THR A 188 -5.45 -14.40 3.70
N ASP A 189 -5.72 -13.33 2.93
CA ASP A 189 -5.06 -12.04 3.10
C ASP A 189 -5.89 -11.06 3.95
N TYR A 190 -7.23 -11.14 3.88
CA TYR A 190 -8.16 -10.17 4.48
C TYR A 190 -9.36 -10.81 5.19
N PRO A 191 -9.18 -11.86 6.03
CA PRO A 191 -10.31 -12.61 6.60
C PRO A 191 -11.25 -11.77 7.47
N GLU A 192 -10.77 -10.67 8.05
CA GLU A 192 -11.50 -9.83 9.00
C GLU A 192 -12.29 -8.69 8.36
N THR A 193 -12.22 -8.50 7.03
CA THR A 193 -12.82 -7.34 6.35
C THR A 193 -14.30 -7.54 6.03
N ASP A 194 -15.04 -6.44 5.97
CA ASP A 194 -16.45 -6.46 5.58
C ASP A 194 -16.64 -6.92 4.12
N ALA A 195 -15.67 -6.64 3.26
CA ALA A 195 -15.65 -7.14 1.89
C ALA A 195 -15.60 -8.68 1.83
N THR A 196 -14.79 -9.30 2.72
CA THR A 196 -14.74 -10.75 2.84
C THR A 196 -16.05 -11.31 3.38
N ALA A 197 -16.68 -10.64 4.36
CA ALA A 197 -18.01 -11.03 4.84
C ALA A 197 -19.06 -11.02 3.74
N ARG A 198 -19.12 -9.98 2.92
CA ARG A 198 -20.04 -9.90 1.76
C ARG A 198 -19.78 -11.00 0.74
N SER A 199 -18.50 -11.31 0.50
CA SER A 199 -18.11 -12.38 -0.41
C SER A 199 -18.54 -13.75 0.12
N LEU A 200 -18.30 -14.05 1.39
CA LEU A 200 -18.71 -15.31 2.06
C LEU A 200 -20.23 -15.53 1.95
N ASP A 201 -21.06 -14.52 2.23
CA ASP A 201 -22.50 -14.63 2.09
C ASP A 201 -22.94 -14.90 0.64
N SER A 202 -22.29 -14.24 -0.33
CA SER A 202 -22.56 -14.45 -1.76
C SER A 202 -22.20 -15.87 -2.20
N PHE A 203 -21.05 -16.39 -1.73
CA PHE A 203 -20.62 -17.75 -2.03
C PHE A 203 -21.46 -18.79 -1.32
N ALA A 204 -21.86 -18.58 -0.05
CA ALA A 204 -22.76 -19.48 0.65
C ALA A 204 -24.08 -19.67 -0.10
N ARG A 205 -24.67 -18.57 -0.58
CA ARG A 205 -25.88 -18.62 -1.42
C ARG A 205 -25.65 -19.34 -2.75
N MET A 206 -24.51 -19.11 -3.38
CA MET A 206 -24.17 -19.76 -4.64
C MET A 206 -23.97 -21.27 -4.47
N TYR A 207 -23.24 -21.72 -3.45
CA TYR A 207 -23.04 -23.13 -3.15
C TYR A 207 -24.37 -23.83 -2.82
N ALA A 208 -25.24 -23.21 -2.02
CA ALA A 208 -26.57 -23.73 -1.73
C ALA A 208 -27.43 -23.89 -2.99
N ALA A 209 -27.37 -22.92 -3.91
CA ALA A 209 -28.10 -22.98 -5.18
C ALA A 209 -27.59 -24.07 -6.14
N ARG A 210 -26.35 -24.57 -5.92
CA ARG A 210 -25.71 -25.65 -6.69
C ARG A 210 -25.88 -27.03 -6.08
N ASP A 211 -26.59 -27.13 -4.97
CA ASP A 211 -26.71 -28.38 -4.18
C ASP A 211 -25.34 -28.84 -3.60
N GLU A 212 -24.52 -27.89 -3.18
CA GLU A 212 -23.21 -28.05 -2.52
C GLU A 212 -23.31 -27.61 -1.05
N PRO A 213 -24.04 -28.36 -0.18
CA PRO A 213 -24.37 -27.92 1.18
C PRO A 213 -23.17 -27.89 2.14
N GLU A 214 -22.14 -28.72 1.92
CA GLU A 214 -20.94 -28.72 2.76
C GLU A 214 -20.17 -27.40 2.61
N GLU A 215 -19.96 -26.96 1.39
CA GLU A 215 -19.28 -25.70 1.07
C GLU A 215 -20.10 -24.49 1.55
N ALA A 216 -21.41 -24.53 1.36
CA ALA A 216 -22.32 -23.50 1.85
C ALA A 216 -22.25 -23.35 3.37
N ASN A 217 -22.28 -24.46 4.11
CA ASN A 217 -22.20 -24.48 5.57
C ASN A 217 -20.80 -24.02 6.08
N LEU A 218 -19.70 -24.41 5.40
CA LEU A 218 -18.36 -23.93 5.73
C LEU A 218 -18.25 -22.42 5.52
N ALA A 219 -18.82 -21.87 4.47
CA ALA A 219 -18.83 -20.43 4.22
C ALA A 219 -19.63 -19.69 5.30
N LEU A 220 -20.81 -20.18 5.68
CA LEU A 220 -21.62 -19.61 6.77
C LEU A 220 -20.90 -19.73 8.14
N ALA A 221 -20.29 -20.87 8.44
CA ALA A 221 -19.54 -21.05 9.70
C ALA A 221 -18.33 -20.10 9.77
N THR A 222 -17.64 -19.90 8.66
CA THR A 222 -16.55 -18.92 8.56
C THR A 222 -17.06 -17.50 8.82
N LEU A 223 -18.19 -17.14 8.24
CA LEU A 223 -18.82 -15.85 8.44
C LEU A 223 -19.23 -15.62 9.89
N VAL A 224 -19.83 -16.60 10.55
CA VAL A 224 -20.18 -16.53 11.98
C VAL A 224 -18.95 -16.35 12.86
N LYS A 225 -17.88 -17.08 12.58
CA LYS A 225 -16.68 -17.06 13.42
C LYS A 225 -15.87 -15.77 13.27
N TYR A 226 -15.68 -15.28 12.06
CA TYR A 226 -14.81 -14.13 11.78
C TYR A 226 -15.55 -12.80 11.78
N HIS A 227 -16.89 -12.82 11.65
CA HIS A 227 -17.72 -11.61 11.57
C HIS A 227 -18.96 -11.70 12.48
N PRO A 228 -18.81 -12.05 13.78
CA PRO A 228 -19.94 -12.32 14.66
C PRO A 228 -20.84 -11.09 14.92
N GLU A 229 -20.26 -9.89 14.83
CA GLU A 229 -20.99 -8.63 15.05
C GLU A 229 -21.54 -8.03 13.74
N ASN A 230 -21.12 -8.53 12.59
CA ASN A 230 -21.60 -8.08 11.29
C ASN A 230 -23.04 -8.62 11.06
N PRO A 231 -23.97 -7.80 10.52
CA PRO A 231 -25.32 -8.26 10.20
C PRO A 231 -25.37 -9.55 9.39
N LEU A 232 -24.42 -9.76 8.46
CA LEU A 232 -24.32 -11.00 7.67
C LEU A 232 -23.91 -12.20 8.53
N GLY A 233 -23.03 -12.00 9.52
CA GLY A 233 -22.64 -13.05 10.46
C GLY A 233 -23.79 -13.47 11.37
N ILE A 234 -24.59 -12.50 11.83
CA ILE A 234 -25.78 -12.75 12.64
C ILE A 234 -26.84 -13.54 11.82
N ASP A 235 -27.07 -13.15 10.58
CA ASP A 235 -27.98 -13.87 9.66
C ASP A 235 -27.45 -15.28 9.33
N ALA A 236 -26.14 -15.41 9.13
CA ALA A 236 -25.50 -16.71 8.92
C ALA A 236 -25.66 -17.64 10.13
N ALA A 237 -25.55 -17.13 11.36
CA ALA A 237 -25.77 -17.91 12.57
C ALA A 237 -27.20 -18.43 12.66
N GLN A 238 -28.21 -17.65 12.25
CA GLN A 238 -29.59 -18.09 12.19
C GLN A 238 -29.82 -19.19 11.14
N LYS A 239 -29.20 -19.06 9.96
CA LYS A 239 -29.28 -20.04 8.87
C LYS A 239 -28.59 -21.36 9.23
N LEU A 240 -27.40 -21.27 9.86
CA LEU A 240 -26.63 -22.44 10.27
C LEU A 240 -27.33 -23.21 11.41
N GLY A 241 -27.94 -22.50 12.36
CA GLY A 241 -28.67 -23.10 13.48
C GLY A 241 -27.82 -24.08 14.29
N SER A 242 -28.29 -25.34 14.39
CA SER A 242 -27.54 -26.42 15.04
C SER A 242 -26.60 -27.19 14.10
N LEU A 243 -26.55 -26.80 12.83
CA LEU A 243 -25.74 -27.46 11.79
C LEU A 243 -24.33 -26.85 11.76
N ASP A 244 -23.58 -26.95 12.88
CA ASP A 244 -22.15 -26.61 12.84
C ASP A 244 -21.40 -27.73 12.10
N PRO A 245 -20.88 -27.50 10.87
CA PRO A 245 -20.18 -28.51 10.10
C PRO A 245 -18.83 -28.91 10.70
N SER A 246 -18.34 -28.14 11.67
CA SER A 246 -16.99 -28.28 12.21
C SER A 246 -16.90 -27.95 13.69
N PRO A 247 -17.65 -28.65 14.58
CA PRO A 247 -17.65 -28.34 16.00
C PRO A 247 -16.23 -28.35 16.57
N GLY A 248 -15.78 -27.19 17.07
CA GLY A 248 -14.44 -27.03 17.66
C GLY A 248 -13.26 -26.92 16.69
N GLN A 249 -13.48 -26.93 15.39
CA GLN A 249 -12.47 -26.68 14.35
C GLN A 249 -12.61 -25.27 13.76
N ASP A 250 -11.54 -24.79 13.12
CA ASP A 250 -11.60 -23.53 12.41
C ASP A 250 -12.16 -23.74 10.99
N PRO A 251 -13.33 -23.17 10.65
CA PRO A 251 -13.95 -23.37 9.35
C PRO A 251 -13.19 -22.70 8.20
N LEU A 252 -12.40 -21.62 8.46
CA LEU A 252 -11.69 -20.90 7.41
C LEU A 252 -10.63 -21.75 6.70
N PRO A 253 -9.67 -22.39 7.41
CA PRO A 253 -8.72 -23.29 6.74
C PRO A 253 -9.39 -24.44 6.01
N MET A 254 -10.53 -24.94 6.53
CA MET A 254 -11.29 -26.02 5.90
C MET A 254 -11.92 -25.55 4.59
N LEU A 255 -12.53 -24.37 4.57
CA LEU A 255 -13.09 -23.78 3.35
C LEU A 255 -12.00 -23.53 2.30
N VAL A 256 -10.83 -23.00 2.71
CA VAL A 256 -9.69 -22.79 1.81
C VAL A 256 -9.22 -24.13 1.22
N ALA A 257 -9.05 -25.17 2.04
CA ALA A 257 -8.65 -26.49 1.59
C ALA A 257 -9.68 -27.08 0.60
N ARG A 258 -10.96 -26.91 0.88
CA ARG A 258 -12.03 -27.41 0.00
C ARG A 258 -12.02 -26.72 -1.37
N ILE A 259 -11.82 -25.40 -1.40
CA ILE A 259 -11.65 -24.65 -2.65
C ILE A 259 -10.43 -25.17 -3.45
N ASP A 260 -9.31 -25.45 -2.79
CA ASP A 260 -8.11 -25.97 -3.42
C ASP A 260 -8.30 -27.40 -3.97
N GLU A 261 -9.04 -28.25 -3.26
CA GLU A 261 -9.42 -29.60 -3.72
C GLU A 261 -10.28 -29.56 -4.97
N MET A 262 -11.37 -28.77 -4.96
CA MET A 262 -12.27 -28.59 -6.11
C MET A 262 -11.51 -28.09 -7.34
N ARG A 263 -10.58 -27.17 -7.14
CA ARG A 263 -9.70 -26.66 -8.20
C ARG A 263 -8.81 -27.75 -8.78
N THR A 264 -8.20 -28.55 -7.94
CA THR A 264 -7.30 -29.65 -8.36
C THR A 264 -8.05 -30.75 -9.12
N GLN A 265 -9.25 -31.13 -8.68
CA GLN A 265 -10.10 -32.09 -9.37
C GLN A 265 -10.49 -31.63 -10.77
N ALA A 266 -10.95 -30.37 -10.88
CA ALA A 266 -11.33 -29.79 -12.14
C ALA A 266 -10.16 -29.63 -13.13
N ASP A 267 -8.93 -29.45 -12.64
CA ASP A 267 -7.74 -29.43 -13.49
C ASP A 267 -7.35 -30.85 -13.96
N ARG A 268 -7.53 -31.88 -13.12
CA ARG A 268 -7.34 -33.29 -13.51
C ARG A 268 -8.34 -33.76 -14.57
N GLU A 269 -9.60 -33.31 -14.49
CA GLU A 269 -10.62 -33.67 -15.48
C GLU A 269 -10.37 -33.06 -16.87
N LYS A 270 -9.62 -31.95 -16.94
CA LYS A 270 -9.22 -31.30 -18.19
C LYS A 270 -8.04 -31.94 -18.90
N ILE A 271 -7.25 -32.78 -18.22
CA ILE A 271 -6.16 -33.52 -18.87
C ILE A 271 -6.81 -34.57 -19.75
N PRO A 272 -6.68 -34.48 -21.11
CA PRO A 272 -7.28 -35.47 -21.99
C PRO A 272 -6.73 -36.86 -21.63
N LYS A 273 -7.63 -37.83 -21.42
CA LYS A 273 -7.29 -39.25 -21.15
C LYS A 273 -6.33 -39.86 -22.21
N THR A 274 -6.19 -39.17 -23.35
CA THR A 274 -5.31 -39.52 -24.46
C THR A 274 -3.82 -39.41 -24.12
N ILE A 275 -3.40 -38.66 -23.11
CA ILE A 275 -1.97 -38.55 -22.73
C ILE A 275 -1.54 -39.75 -21.88
N SER A 276 -2.44 -40.33 -21.08
CA SER A 276 -2.17 -41.55 -20.31
C SER A 276 -1.94 -42.79 -21.20
N ALA A 277 -2.59 -42.80 -22.36
CA ALA A 277 -2.44 -43.94 -23.31
C ALA A 277 -1.11 -43.91 -24.09
N TYR A 278 -0.34 -42.81 -24.00
CA TYR A 278 0.94 -42.68 -24.70
C TYR A 278 2.14 -43.12 -23.86
N SER A 279 1.98 -43.16 -22.53
CA SER A 279 3.06 -43.61 -21.60
C SER A 279 3.19 -45.14 -21.51
N ASP A 280 2.15 -45.90 -21.93
CA ASP A 280 2.09 -47.36 -21.76
C ASP A 280 2.43 -48.14 -23.04
N ARG A 281 3.04 -47.52 -24.04
CA ARG A 281 3.57 -48.26 -25.22
C ARG A 281 4.97 -48.76 -24.92
N PRO A 282 5.17 -50.08 -24.77
CA PRO A 282 6.51 -50.63 -24.63
C PRO A 282 7.25 -50.51 -25.97
N GLY A 283 8.33 -49.73 -26.00
CA GLY A 283 9.29 -49.76 -27.11
C GLY A 283 9.65 -48.41 -27.76
N MET A 284 9.48 -47.25 -27.15
CA MET A 284 10.07 -46.01 -27.68
C MET A 284 11.36 -45.65 -26.94
N PRO A 285 12.47 -45.35 -27.66
CA PRO A 285 13.71 -44.87 -27.04
C PRO A 285 13.52 -43.47 -26.49
N GLY A 286 14.08 -43.22 -25.30
CA GLY A 286 13.92 -41.99 -24.53
C GLY A 286 14.24 -40.73 -25.35
N GLY A 287 13.27 -39.82 -25.36
CA GLY A 287 13.47 -38.46 -25.86
C GLY A 287 14.41 -37.63 -24.97
N PRO A 288 14.98 -36.54 -25.50
CA PRO A 288 16.04 -35.80 -24.84
C PRO A 288 15.55 -35.16 -23.52
N ARG A 289 16.35 -35.34 -22.49
CA ARG A 289 16.20 -34.63 -21.20
C ARG A 289 16.65 -33.16 -21.41
N TYR A 290 15.75 -32.23 -21.20
CA TYR A 290 16.09 -30.84 -21.00
C TYR A 290 16.12 -30.51 -19.51
#